data_bb49d73265f03aaca3afbc5d567aa9f1
#
_entry.id   bb49d73265f03aaca3afbc5d567aa9f1
#
_cell.length_a   1.000
_cell.length_b   1.000
_cell.length_c   1.000
_cell.angle_alpha   90.00
_cell.angle_beta   90.00
_cell.angle_gamma   90.00
#
_symmetry.space_group_name_H-M   'P 1'
#
loop_
_entity.id
_entity.type
_entity.pdbx_description
1 polymer ?
#
loop_
_entity_poly.entity_id
_entity_poly.type
_entity_poly.pdbx_seq_one_letter_code
_entity_poly.pdbx_strand_id
1 'polypeptide(L)'
;MTEPTKPARATRKSLLTPLEFARIADLAWRTDPRGSLARQISEATGVSESSVERWLKDERHPAPPERIAEALRLADKRMHENGDFLYNVAITLSQNPA
;
A
#
# COMPACT_ATOMS: atom_id res chain seq x y z
N MET A 1 -26.92 -4.18 21.03
CA MET A 1 -26.52 -3.90 20.81
C MET A 1 -25.81 -3.78 20.44
N THR A 2 -25.43 -3.84 20.50
CA THR A 2 -24.80 -3.65 20.10
C THR A 2 -23.96 -3.29 19.84
N GLU A 3 -23.65 -3.28 19.89
CA GLU A 3 -23.02 -2.83 19.53
C GLU A 3 -22.33 -2.38 19.29
N PRO A 4 -22.14 -2.47 19.40
CA PRO A 4 -21.48 -1.99 19.00
C PRO A 4 -20.87 -1.51 18.58
N THR A 5 -20.94 -1.33 18.54
CA THR A 5 -20.60 -0.76 18.00
C THR A 5 -19.85 -0.26 17.84
N LYS A 6 -19.61 -0.38 17.94
CA LYS A 6 -19.11 0.06 17.67
C LYS A 6 -18.48 0.63 17.37
N PRO A 7 -18.33 0.70 17.36
CA PRO A 7 -17.64 1.22 17.02
C PRO A 7 -17.11 1.86 16.90
N ALA A 8 -17.22 2.10 16.89
CA ALA A 8 -16.89 2.70 16.74
C ALA A 8 -16.11 3.09 16.71
N ARG A 9 -15.80 3.06 16.83
CA ARG A 9 -15.14 3.37 16.76
C ARG A 9 -14.55 3.73 16.05
N ALA A 10 -14.90 3.29 15.81
CA ALA A 10 -14.06 3.70 14.93
C ALA A 10 -13.86 5.02 14.58
N THR A 11 -14.24 5.54 14.94
CA THR A 11 -14.15 6.66 14.64
C THR A 11 -12.98 7.25 14.56
N ARG A 12 -12.59 7.34 14.70
CA ARG A 12 -11.72 7.64 14.77
C ARG A 12 -10.49 7.50 14.39
N LYS A 13 -9.98 6.86 14.66
CA LYS A 13 -8.72 6.39 14.29
C LYS A 13 -8.70 5.81 12.95
N SER A 14 -7.59 5.85 12.27
CA SER A 14 -7.37 5.08 11.05
C SER A 14 -7.52 3.60 11.35
N LEU A 15 -8.01 2.85 10.38
CA LEU A 15 -8.08 1.41 10.47
C LEU A 15 -6.71 0.75 10.34
N LEU A 16 -5.72 1.51 9.88
CA LEU A 16 -4.36 0.99 9.69
C LEU A 16 -3.39 1.72 10.62
N THR A 17 -2.43 0.96 11.16
CA THR A 17 -1.30 1.57 11.82
C THR A 17 -0.36 2.15 10.77
N PRO A 18 0.52 3.08 11.15
CA PRO A 18 1.51 3.59 10.19
C PRO A 18 2.36 2.48 9.57
N LEU A 19 2.72 1.47 10.34
CA LEU A 19 3.51 0.36 9.80
C LEU A 19 2.73 -0.43 8.75
N GLU A 20 1.46 -0.69 9.03
CA GLU A 20 0.61 -1.40 8.06
C GLU A 20 0.44 -0.59 6.79
N PHE A 21 0.19 0.71 6.93
CA PHE A 21 0.08 1.58 5.78
C PHE A 21 1.39 1.60 4.99
N ALA A 22 2.53 1.67 5.69
CA ALA A 22 3.83 1.70 5.03
C ALA A 22 4.07 0.43 4.20
N ARG A 23 3.65 -0.73 4.70
CA ARG A 23 3.80 -1.97 3.96
C ARG A 23 2.95 -2.00 2.70
N ILE A 24 1.71 -1.53 2.81
CA ILE A 24 0.83 -1.46 1.65
C ILE A 24 1.34 -0.43 0.65
N ALA A 25 1.77 0.73 1.14
CA ALA A 25 2.29 1.79 0.29
C ALA A 25 3.56 1.36 -0.44
N ASP A 26 4.40 0.58 0.22
CA ASP A 26 5.60 0.03 -0.40
C ASP A 26 5.23 -0.84 -1.60
N LEU A 27 4.22 -1.70 -1.44
CA LEU A 27 3.74 -2.52 -2.54
C LEU A 27 3.11 -1.68 -3.65
N ALA A 28 2.42 -0.61 -3.28
CA ALA A 28 1.66 0.20 -4.24
C ALA A 28 2.55 1.13 -5.06
N TRP A 29 3.51 1.78 -4.40
CA TRP A 29 4.21 2.92 -5.02
C TRP A 29 5.71 2.77 -5.17
N ARG A 30 6.35 1.82 -4.51
CA ARG A 30 7.79 1.73 -4.62
C ARG A 30 8.21 1.29 -6.01
N THR A 31 9.08 2.07 -6.63
CA THR A 31 9.64 1.74 -7.94
C THR A 31 11.13 1.47 -7.85
N ASP A 32 11.79 2.02 -6.84
CA ASP A 32 13.23 1.87 -6.65
C ASP A 32 13.49 1.42 -5.22
N PRO A 33 14.05 0.22 -5.01
CA PRO A 33 14.29 -0.29 -3.67
C PRO A 33 15.31 0.54 -2.87
N ARG A 34 16.08 1.37 -3.54
CA ARG A 34 17.09 2.18 -2.87
C ARG A 34 16.60 3.55 -2.46
N GLY A 35 15.51 4.02 -3.03
CA GLY A 35 15.03 5.36 -2.76
C GLY A 35 14.14 5.44 -1.54
N SER A 36 13.92 6.65 -1.07
CA SER A 36 12.98 6.92 0.02
C SER A 36 11.56 6.59 -0.42
N LEU A 37 10.85 5.80 0.35
CA LEU A 37 9.45 5.50 0.05
C LEU A 37 8.61 6.77 0.08
N ALA A 38 8.83 7.64 1.07
CA ALA A 38 8.08 8.90 1.17
C ALA A 38 8.25 9.74 -0.08
N ARG A 39 9.47 9.80 -0.59
CA ARG A 39 9.73 10.58 -1.80
C ARG A 39 9.03 10.00 -3.01
N GLN A 40 9.07 8.68 -3.16
CA GLN A 40 8.43 8.02 -4.29
C GLN A 40 6.92 8.19 -4.25
N ILE A 41 6.31 8.12 -3.07
CA ILE A 41 4.89 8.37 -2.93
C ILE A 41 4.58 9.84 -3.26
N SER A 42 5.40 10.76 -2.77
CA SER A 42 5.24 12.18 -3.05
C SER A 42 5.26 12.43 -4.56
N GLU A 43 6.19 11.83 -5.26
CA GLU A 43 6.31 12.00 -6.71
C GLU A 43 5.11 11.40 -7.44
N ALA A 44 4.61 10.28 -6.96
CA ALA A 44 3.48 9.60 -7.61
C ALA A 44 2.15 10.30 -7.36
N THR A 45 1.97 10.94 -6.20
CA THR A 45 0.67 11.47 -5.78
C THR A 45 0.58 12.98 -5.83
N GLY A 46 1.72 13.68 -5.86
CA GLY A 46 1.73 15.13 -5.77
C GLY A 46 1.60 15.66 -4.36
N VAL A 47 1.53 14.77 -3.36
CA VAL A 47 1.44 15.19 -1.97
C VAL A 47 2.85 15.49 -1.45
N SER A 48 3.00 16.47 -0.57
CA SER A 48 4.32 16.84 -0.06
C SER A 48 4.97 15.67 0.67
N GLU A 49 6.28 15.59 0.55
CA GLU A 49 7.03 14.50 1.18
C GLU A 49 6.85 14.51 2.70
N SER A 50 6.78 15.69 3.32
CA SER A 50 6.60 15.76 4.77
C SER A 50 5.24 15.21 5.20
N SER A 51 4.19 15.45 4.41
CA SER A 51 2.89 14.87 4.71
C SER A 51 2.92 13.36 4.60
N VAL A 52 3.57 12.85 3.54
CA VAL A 52 3.70 11.40 3.35
C VAL A 52 4.48 10.78 4.50
N GLU A 53 5.54 11.42 4.96
CA GLU A 53 6.31 10.91 6.09
C GLU A 53 5.47 10.77 7.35
N ARG A 54 4.54 11.72 7.58
CA ARG A 54 3.63 11.61 8.72
C ARG A 54 2.74 10.38 8.58
N TRP A 55 2.22 10.13 7.39
CA TRP A 55 1.38 8.95 7.16
C TRP A 55 2.13 7.66 7.46
N LEU A 56 3.43 7.64 7.18
CA LEU A 56 4.23 6.43 7.33
C LEU A 56 4.72 6.21 8.75
N LYS A 57 4.75 7.25 9.58
CA LYS A 57 5.41 7.16 10.88
C LYS A 57 4.58 7.63 12.07
N ASP A 58 3.65 8.55 11.87
CA ASP A 58 2.95 9.19 12.97
C ASP A 58 1.48 8.75 13.00
N GLU A 59 1.13 7.95 14.00
CA GLU A 59 -0.24 7.43 14.09
C GLU A 59 -1.27 8.53 14.39
N ARG A 60 -0.81 9.71 14.78
CA ARG A 60 -1.72 10.85 14.98
C ARG A 60 -2.03 11.56 13.67
N HIS A 61 -1.33 11.21 12.60
CA HIS A 61 -1.55 11.80 11.28
C HIS A 61 -1.67 10.69 10.25
N PRO A 62 -2.75 9.89 10.33
CA PRO A 62 -2.90 8.77 9.40
C PRO A 62 -3.17 9.25 7.98
N ALA A 63 -2.88 8.39 7.03
CA ALA A 63 -3.20 8.68 5.65
C ALA A 63 -4.71 8.85 5.49
N PRO A 64 -5.15 9.77 4.63
CA PRO A 64 -6.58 9.93 4.36
C PRO A 64 -7.17 8.64 3.78
N PRO A 65 -8.47 8.39 4.04
CA PRO A 65 -9.10 7.16 3.50
C PRO A 65 -8.95 6.99 1.99
N GLU A 66 -9.01 8.08 1.23
CA GLU A 66 -8.86 7.98 -0.21
C GLU A 66 -7.46 7.55 -0.62
N ARG A 67 -6.45 7.90 0.17
CA ARG A 67 -5.08 7.45 -0.11
C ARG A 67 -4.89 5.99 0.27
N ILE A 68 -5.55 5.57 1.33
CA ILE A 68 -5.52 4.15 1.72
C ILE A 68 -6.19 3.31 0.62
N ALA A 69 -7.34 3.76 0.13
CA ALA A 69 -8.05 3.06 -0.94
C ALA A 69 -7.21 2.99 -2.21
N GLU A 70 -6.55 4.10 -2.55
CA GLU A 70 -5.67 4.14 -3.71
C GLU A 70 -4.51 3.16 -3.55
N ALA A 71 -3.89 3.14 -2.38
CA ALA A 71 -2.77 2.24 -2.10
C ALA A 71 -3.18 0.78 -2.22
N LEU A 72 -4.34 0.45 -1.67
CA LEU A 72 -4.85 -0.92 -1.74
C LEU A 72 -5.09 -1.34 -3.18
N ARG A 73 -5.70 -0.46 -3.97
CA ARG A 73 -5.99 -0.75 -5.37
C ARG A 73 -4.70 -0.95 -6.18
N LEU A 74 -3.72 -0.09 -5.97
CA LEU A 74 -2.45 -0.18 -6.69
C LEU A 74 -1.65 -1.40 -6.25
N ALA A 75 -1.64 -1.70 -4.96
CA ALA A 75 -0.95 -2.89 -4.46
C ALA A 75 -1.57 -4.15 -5.04
N ASP A 76 -2.90 -4.21 -5.05
CA ASP A 76 -3.62 -5.34 -5.62
C ASP A 76 -3.29 -5.52 -7.10
N LYS A 77 -3.30 -4.42 -7.85
CA LYS A 77 -2.97 -4.45 -9.27
C LYS A 77 -1.56 -4.98 -9.50
N ARG A 78 -0.60 -4.49 -8.72
CA ARG A 78 0.79 -4.94 -8.87
C ARG A 78 0.96 -6.40 -8.51
N MET A 79 0.27 -6.87 -7.49
CA MET A 79 0.34 -8.27 -7.11
C MET A 79 -0.23 -9.16 -8.20
N HIS A 80 -1.31 -8.74 -8.83
CA HIS A 80 -1.88 -9.49 -9.95
C HIS A 80 -0.91 -9.54 -11.13
N GLU A 81 -0.31 -8.41 -11.48
CA GLU A 81 0.64 -8.36 -12.58
C GLU A 81 1.84 -9.25 -12.32
N ASN A 82 2.35 -9.23 -11.09
CA ASN A 82 3.48 -10.07 -10.72
C ASN A 82 3.10 -11.53 -10.71
N GLY A 83 1.89 -11.84 -10.25
CA GLY A 83 1.39 -13.21 -10.24
C GLY A 83 1.25 -13.76 -11.65
N ASP A 84 0.70 -12.96 -12.57
CA ASP A 84 0.56 -13.36 -13.97
C ASP A 84 1.93 -13.61 -14.59
N PHE A 85 2.88 -12.73 -14.33
CA PHE A 85 4.23 -12.89 -14.84
C PHE A 85 4.84 -14.21 -14.36
N LEU A 86 4.76 -14.47 -13.06
CA LEU A 86 5.33 -15.69 -12.50
C LEU A 86 4.64 -16.93 -13.03
N TYR A 87 3.33 -16.88 -13.19
CA TYR A 87 2.57 -17.99 -13.75
C TYR A 87 3.05 -18.29 -15.18
N ASN A 88 3.18 -17.23 -16.00
CA ASN A 88 3.61 -17.41 -17.39
C ASN A 88 5.03 -17.96 -17.48
N VAL A 89 5.92 -17.52 -16.59
CA VAL A 89 7.28 -18.06 -16.54
C VAL A 89 7.23 -19.56 -16.20
N ALA A 90 6.42 -19.94 -15.23
CA ALA A 90 6.30 -21.34 -14.85
C ALA A 90 5.78 -22.20 -15.99
N ILE A 91 4.77 -21.69 -16.71
CA ILE A 91 4.22 -22.41 -17.88
C ILE A 91 5.30 -22.59 -18.94
N THR A 92 6.04 -21.52 -19.25
CA THR A 92 7.08 -21.56 -20.26
C THR A 92 8.16 -22.58 -19.90
N LEU A 93 8.60 -22.58 -18.64
CA LEU A 93 9.61 -23.55 -18.20
C LEU A 93 9.09 -24.97 -18.28
N SER A 94 7.82 -25.16 -18.00
CA SER A 94 7.19 -26.47 -18.07
C SER A 94 7.12 -26.98 -19.50
N GLN A 95 6.93 -26.12 -20.47
CA GLN A 95 6.80 -26.44 -21.87
C GLN A 95 8.15 -26.59 -22.56
N ASN A 96 9.22 -26.12 -21.97
CA ASN A 96 10.57 -26.20 -22.53
C ASN A 96 11.49 -26.84 -21.52
N PRO A 97 11.30 -28.13 -21.28
CA PRO A 97 12.06 -28.82 -20.24
C PRO A 97 13.52 -29.03 -20.55
N ALA A 98 13.89 -28.90 -21.73
CA ALA A 98 15.26 -29.16 -22.16
C ALA A 98 16.21 -29.52 -21.06
#